data_4e28049d6afe9efe426cf02a4ad5eb59
#
_entry.id   4e28049d6afe9efe426cf02a4ad5eb59
#
_cell.length_a   1.000
_cell.length_b   1.000
_cell.length_c   1.000
_cell.angle_alpha   90.00
_cell.angle_beta   90.00
_cell.angle_gamma   90.00
#
_symmetry.space_group_name_H-M   'P 1'
#
loop_
_entity.id
_entity.type
_entity.pdbx_description
1 polymer ?
#
loop_
_entity_poly.entity_id
_entity_poly.type
_entity_poly.pdbx_seq_one_letter_code
_entity_poly.pdbx_strand_id
1 'polypeptide(L)'
;MRFRLGGDEHQVRCDFIAGCDGFHGICRASVPGAALTVYERTYPFAWLGILVEAPPSCDELVYAYHERGFALFSMRSPAVTRLYLQVPADDAIERWSDDAIWDEMLTRLTALDGWKPTVGRIIQKNVTPMRGFVAAPMRHGRLFLAGDAAHIVPPTGAKGLNLAASDVLALARGFKAFYESGTNEWLDRYSDLCLRRVWRAQRFSAWMTSALHRFPDDSAFDRRRQVADLDYLTNSDAAMTSLAEQYVGSPSEIAFESVGLPEQPTGKFRLGASVG
;
A
#
# COMPACT_ATOMS: atom_id res chain seq x y z
N MET A 1 1.41 28.76 12.22
CA MET A 1 2.40 27.68 12.27
C MET A 1 3.74 28.27 12.73
N ARG A 2 4.46 27.58 13.63
CA ARG A 2 5.81 27.99 14.08
C ARG A 2 6.79 26.89 13.69
N PHE A 3 7.98 27.27 13.28
CA PHE A 3 9.04 26.31 12.89
C PHE A 3 10.42 26.93 13.13
N ARG A 4 11.48 26.12 13.14
CA ARG A 4 12.86 26.57 13.24
C ARG A 4 13.60 26.32 11.93
N LEU A 5 14.36 27.31 11.51
CA LEU A 5 15.23 27.23 10.33
C LEU A 5 16.56 27.90 10.67
N GLY A 6 17.68 27.20 10.51
CA GLY A 6 19.02 27.72 10.81
C GLY A 6 19.26 28.10 12.30
N GLY A 7 18.43 27.56 13.21
CA GLY A 7 18.44 27.88 14.63
C GLY A 7 17.45 28.97 15.06
N ASP A 8 16.95 29.76 14.12
CA ASP A 8 16.00 30.84 14.36
C ASP A 8 14.54 30.35 14.35
N GLU A 9 13.70 30.94 15.18
CA GLU A 9 12.27 30.67 15.24
C GLU A 9 11.52 31.57 14.24
N HIS A 10 10.72 30.92 13.40
CA HIS A 10 9.90 31.57 12.38
C HIS A 10 8.41 31.30 12.62
N GLN A 11 7.56 32.22 12.18
CA GLN A 11 6.12 32.08 12.23
C GLN A 11 5.50 32.36 10.85
N VAL A 12 4.63 31.44 10.38
CA VAL A 12 3.79 31.63 9.19
C VAL A 12 2.33 31.76 9.66
N ARG A 13 1.67 32.84 9.25
CA ARG A 13 0.21 32.98 9.35
C ARG A 13 -0.41 32.41 8.08
N CYS A 14 -1.37 31.48 8.22
CA CYS A 14 -2.03 30.81 7.12
C CYS A 14 -3.49 30.51 7.51
N ASP A 15 -4.34 30.39 6.52
CA ASP A 15 -5.74 30.03 6.71
C ASP A 15 -5.89 28.55 7.04
N PHE A 16 -5.07 27.70 6.41
CA PHE A 16 -5.11 26.24 6.56
C PHE A 16 -3.72 25.65 6.69
N ILE A 17 -3.65 24.44 7.25
CA ILE A 17 -2.45 23.60 7.29
C ILE A 17 -2.82 22.27 6.64
N ALA A 18 -2.08 21.88 5.58
CA ALA A 18 -2.14 20.56 5.00
C ALA A 18 -1.00 19.71 5.58
N GLY A 19 -1.32 18.78 6.46
CA GLY A 19 -0.41 17.84 7.10
C GLY A 19 -0.12 16.67 6.15
N CYS A 20 0.84 16.88 5.25
CA CYS A 20 1.37 15.90 4.31
C CYS A 20 2.78 15.44 4.75
N ASP A 21 3.00 15.34 6.06
CA ASP A 21 4.31 15.19 6.71
C ASP A 21 4.62 13.73 7.09
N GLY A 22 3.86 12.78 6.52
CA GLY A 22 4.10 11.35 6.67
C GLY A 22 3.71 10.80 8.05
N PHE A 23 3.99 9.52 8.26
CA PHE A 23 3.57 8.82 9.48
C PHE A 23 4.20 9.39 10.76
N HIS A 24 5.46 9.83 10.67
CA HIS A 24 6.22 10.38 11.80
C HIS A 24 6.17 11.92 11.89
N GLY A 25 5.31 12.54 11.07
CA GLY A 25 5.12 13.98 11.07
C GLY A 25 4.45 14.51 12.34
N ILE A 26 4.54 15.82 12.55
CA ILE A 26 4.01 16.49 13.75
C ILE A 26 2.53 16.85 13.64
N CYS A 27 1.98 16.92 12.42
CA CYS A 27 0.62 17.41 12.20
C CYS A 27 -0.42 16.56 12.93
N ARG A 28 -0.34 15.23 12.81
CA ARG A 28 -1.23 14.33 13.54
C ARG A 28 -1.10 14.47 15.05
N ALA A 29 0.13 14.54 15.55
CA ALA A 29 0.40 14.72 16.99
C ALA A 29 -0.08 16.08 17.53
N SER A 30 -0.33 17.06 16.66
CA SER A 30 -0.86 18.38 17.01
C SER A 30 -2.38 18.39 17.18
N VAL A 31 -3.08 17.33 16.77
CA VAL A 31 -4.53 17.16 17.01
C VAL A 31 -4.71 16.70 18.45
N PRO A 32 -5.61 17.36 19.25
CA PRO A 32 -5.90 16.90 20.61
C PRO A 32 -6.37 15.44 20.63
N GLY A 33 -5.81 14.64 21.55
CA GLY A 33 -6.12 13.21 21.60
C GLY A 33 -7.61 12.88 21.75
N ALA A 34 -8.37 13.72 22.45
CA ALA A 34 -9.83 13.57 22.57
C ALA A 34 -10.60 13.83 21.25
N ALA A 35 -9.97 14.48 20.27
CA ALA A 35 -10.56 14.80 18.98
C ALA A 35 -10.14 13.82 17.85
N LEU A 36 -9.32 12.82 18.16
CA LEU A 36 -8.77 11.87 17.20
C LEU A 36 -8.95 10.44 17.69
N THR A 37 -9.55 9.60 16.85
CA THR A 37 -9.58 8.16 17.06
C THR A 37 -8.54 7.51 16.14
N VAL A 38 -7.72 6.63 16.70
CA VAL A 38 -6.73 5.86 15.95
C VAL A 38 -7.17 4.41 15.87
N TYR A 39 -7.19 3.87 14.65
CA TYR A 39 -7.39 2.46 14.35
C TYR A 39 -6.08 1.90 13.83
N GLU A 40 -5.53 0.90 14.49
CA GLU A 40 -4.24 0.31 14.11
C GLU A 40 -4.30 -1.20 14.17
N ARG A 41 -3.64 -1.84 13.21
CA ARG A 41 -3.36 -3.27 13.18
C ARG A 41 -1.92 -3.50 12.77
N THR A 42 -1.14 -4.17 13.60
CA THR A 42 0.20 -4.66 13.27
C THR A 42 0.11 -6.12 12.84
N TYR A 43 0.83 -6.47 11.80
CA TYR A 43 0.92 -7.85 11.32
C TYR A 43 2.14 -8.55 11.94
N PRO A 44 2.08 -9.88 12.18
CA PRO A 44 3.18 -10.62 12.81
C PRO A 44 4.32 -10.96 11.85
N PHE A 45 4.42 -10.21 10.75
CA PHE A 45 5.46 -10.38 9.75
C PHE A 45 5.81 -9.03 9.10
N ALA A 46 6.93 -9.02 8.40
CA ALA A 46 7.45 -7.90 7.63
C ALA A 46 7.68 -8.32 6.17
N TRP A 47 7.98 -7.36 5.33
CA TRP A 47 8.49 -7.57 4.00
C TRP A 47 9.98 -7.24 3.93
N LEU A 48 10.78 -8.21 3.51
CA LEU A 48 12.12 -7.97 3.02
C LEU A 48 12.01 -7.48 1.58
N GLY A 49 12.18 -6.19 1.38
CA GLY A 49 12.17 -5.53 0.07
C GLY A 49 13.55 -5.51 -0.54
N ILE A 50 13.65 -5.88 -1.82
CA ILE A 50 14.91 -6.10 -2.51
C ILE A 50 14.85 -5.41 -3.87
N LEU A 51 15.89 -4.62 -4.20
CA LEU A 51 16.11 -4.13 -5.56
C LEU A 51 17.27 -4.89 -6.19
N VAL A 52 17.05 -5.36 -7.40
CA VAL A 52 18.00 -6.18 -8.16
C VAL A 52 18.32 -5.51 -9.48
N GLU A 53 19.58 -5.43 -9.81
CA GLU A 53 20.05 -5.04 -11.14
C GLU A 53 19.90 -6.22 -12.09
N ALA A 54 18.70 -6.34 -12.63
CA ALA A 54 18.31 -7.34 -13.62
C ALA A 54 17.10 -6.82 -14.40
N PRO A 55 16.99 -7.13 -15.69
CA PRO A 55 15.79 -6.85 -16.46
C PRO A 55 14.60 -7.65 -15.89
N PRO A 56 13.37 -7.14 -16.04
CA PRO A 56 12.16 -7.88 -15.67
C PRO A 56 12.10 -9.25 -16.35
N SER A 57 11.66 -10.26 -15.61
CA SER A 57 11.53 -11.65 -16.11
C SER A 57 10.20 -11.88 -16.83
N CYS A 58 9.24 -10.96 -16.68
CA CYS A 58 7.97 -10.91 -17.39
C CYS A 58 7.40 -9.48 -17.30
N ASP A 59 6.33 -9.21 -18.04
CA ASP A 59 5.65 -7.92 -18.07
C ASP A 59 4.53 -7.80 -17.02
N GLU A 60 4.43 -8.78 -16.13
CA GLU A 60 3.35 -8.92 -15.15
C GLU A 60 3.88 -8.75 -13.72
N LEU A 61 3.02 -8.27 -12.84
CA LEU A 61 3.23 -8.31 -11.40
C LEU A 61 2.86 -9.70 -10.89
N VAL A 62 3.80 -10.41 -10.25
CA VAL A 62 3.59 -11.78 -9.77
C VAL A 62 3.47 -11.79 -8.25
N TYR A 63 2.32 -12.24 -7.74
CA TYR A 63 2.10 -12.54 -6.33
C TYR A 63 2.16 -14.07 -6.15
N ALA A 64 3.00 -14.54 -5.26
CA ALA A 64 3.14 -15.96 -4.97
C ALA A 64 2.78 -16.27 -3.52
N TYR A 65 1.84 -17.19 -3.33
CA TYR A 65 1.65 -17.89 -2.07
C TYR A 65 2.56 -19.13 -2.07
N HIS A 66 3.29 -19.31 -1.01
CA HIS A 66 4.13 -20.51 -0.80
C HIS A 66 4.04 -20.94 0.66
N GLU A 67 4.25 -22.24 0.97
CA GLU A 67 4.22 -22.75 2.34
C GLU A 67 5.27 -22.10 3.26
N ARG A 68 6.36 -21.60 2.70
CA ARG A 68 7.41 -20.85 3.41
C ARG A 68 7.09 -19.37 3.56
N GLY A 69 5.98 -18.89 3.02
CA GLY A 69 5.52 -17.51 3.08
C GLY A 69 5.44 -16.83 1.71
N PHE A 70 4.82 -15.69 1.69
CA PHE A 70 4.60 -14.86 0.51
C PHE A 70 5.88 -14.42 -0.17
N ALA A 71 5.84 -14.34 -1.51
CA ALA A 71 6.84 -13.65 -2.32
C ALA A 71 6.17 -12.81 -3.43
N LEU A 72 6.87 -11.79 -3.90
CA LEU A 72 6.39 -10.93 -4.98
C LEU A 72 7.52 -10.54 -5.92
N PHE A 73 7.20 -10.58 -7.21
CA PHE A 73 8.00 -10.01 -8.28
C PHE A 73 7.31 -8.79 -8.88
N SER A 74 8.07 -7.72 -9.12
CA SER A 74 7.58 -6.47 -9.68
C SER A 74 8.63 -5.82 -10.57
N MET A 75 8.23 -5.37 -11.74
CA MET A 75 9.05 -4.52 -12.61
C MET A 75 9.27 -3.15 -11.96
N ARG A 76 10.49 -2.62 -12.05
CA ARG A 76 10.79 -1.28 -11.58
C ARG A 76 11.26 -0.36 -12.70
N SER A 77 12.08 -0.90 -13.58
CA SER A 77 12.55 -0.26 -14.81
C SER A 77 13.03 -1.33 -15.79
N PRO A 78 13.42 -1.01 -17.03
CA PRO A 78 13.99 -1.98 -17.96
C PRO A 78 15.26 -2.70 -17.44
N ALA A 79 15.94 -2.13 -16.44
CA ALA A 79 17.19 -2.67 -15.89
C ALA A 79 17.11 -3.05 -14.41
N VAL A 80 15.99 -2.80 -13.74
CA VAL A 80 15.84 -3.02 -12.31
C VAL A 80 14.54 -3.74 -12.01
N THR A 81 14.64 -4.82 -11.27
CA THR A 81 13.51 -5.59 -10.73
C THR A 81 13.39 -5.34 -9.23
N ARG A 82 12.17 -5.29 -8.73
CA ARG A 82 11.85 -5.20 -7.31
C ARG A 82 11.17 -6.47 -6.83
N LEU A 83 11.72 -7.04 -5.77
CA LEU A 83 11.26 -8.29 -5.19
C LEU A 83 10.91 -8.10 -3.71
N TYR A 84 10.03 -8.96 -3.19
CA TYR A 84 9.68 -8.97 -1.76
C TYR A 84 9.55 -10.39 -1.26
N LEU A 85 10.02 -10.63 -0.04
CA LEU A 85 9.80 -11.85 0.74
C LEU A 85 9.07 -11.52 2.04
N GLN A 86 8.13 -12.36 2.41
CA GLN A 86 7.62 -12.37 3.78
C GLN A 86 8.70 -12.91 4.72
N VAL A 87 8.96 -12.16 5.77
CA VAL A 87 9.91 -12.51 6.85
C VAL A 87 9.25 -12.25 8.21
N PRO A 88 9.77 -12.79 9.34
CA PRO A 88 9.31 -12.42 10.67
C PRO A 88 9.31 -10.91 10.91
N ALA A 89 8.42 -10.40 11.76
CA ALA A 89 8.27 -8.96 11.99
C ALA A 89 9.51 -8.31 12.61
N ASP A 90 10.27 -9.06 13.39
CA ASP A 90 11.48 -8.67 14.11
C ASP A 90 12.77 -9.16 13.43
N ASP A 91 12.69 -9.57 12.16
CA ASP A 91 13.85 -10.10 11.45
C ASP A 91 14.86 -8.99 11.13
N ALA A 92 16.14 -9.33 11.34
CA ALA A 92 17.24 -8.40 11.12
C ALA A 92 17.79 -8.55 9.70
N ILE A 93 18.02 -7.43 9.02
CA ILE A 93 18.52 -7.42 7.64
C ILE A 93 19.88 -8.10 7.50
N GLU A 94 20.69 -8.10 8.54
CA GLU A 94 22.02 -8.71 8.59
C GLU A 94 21.99 -10.24 8.46
N ARG A 95 20.86 -10.87 8.75
CA ARG A 95 20.67 -12.32 8.58
C ARG A 95 20.51 -12.74 7.12
N TRP A 96 20.25 -11.78 6.25
CA TRP A 96 19.92 -12.01 4.85
C TRP A 96 21.14 -11.74 3.97
N SER A 97 21.98 -12.76 3.74
CA SER A 97 22.98 -12.72 2.68
C SER A 97 22.29 -12.72 1.30
N ASP A 98 22.99 -12.28 0.28
CA ASP A 98 22.44 -12.25 -1.08
C ASP A 98 22.11 -13.68 -1.58
N ASP A 99 22.94 -14.68 -1.23
CA ASP A 99 22.67 -16.08 -1.55
C ASP A 99 21.40 -16.59 -0.85
N ALA A 100 21.22 -16.30 0.45
CA ALA A 100 20.02 -16.70 1.18
C ALA A 100 18.75 -16.04 0.61
N ILE A 101 18.85 -14.79 0.17
CA ILE A 101 17.76 -14.11 -0.52
C ILE A 101 17.38 -14.82 -1.81
N TRP A 102 18.37 -15.16 -2.64
CA TRP A 102 18.12 -15.83 -3.91
C TRP A 102 17.60 -17.26 -3.75
N ASP A 103 18.08 -18.00 -2.76
CA ASP A 103 17.55 -19.32 -2.45
C ASP A 103 16.07 -19.28 -2.09
N GLU A 104 15.66 -18.32 -1.24
CA GLU A 104 14.26 -18.12 -0.88
C GLU A 104 13.41 -17.59 -2.05
N MET A 105 13.93 -16.64 -2.83
CA MET A 105 13.24 -16.11 -4.00
C MET A 105 12.96 -17.19 -5.04
N LEU A 106 13.97 -17.97 -5.40
CA LEU A 106 13.82 -19.06 -6.37
C LEU A 106 12.89 -20.16 -5.83
N THR A 107 12.96 -20.47 -4.54
CA THR A 107 12.07 -21.45 -3.92
C THR A 107 10.61 -21.01 -3.98
N ARG A 108 10.33 -19.75 -3.67
CA ARG A 108 8.94 -19.25 -3.52
C ARG A 108 8.33 -18.74 -4.83
N LEU A 109 9.14 -18.36 -5.83
CA LEU A 109 8.67 -17.76 -7.08
C LEU A 109 8.81 -18.67 -8.30
N THR A 110 9.47 -19.83 -8.20
CA THR A 110 9.53 -20.75 -9.35
C THR A 110 8.15 -21.35 -9.60
N ALA A 111 7.58 -21.06 -10.76
CA ALA A 111 6.26 -21.56 -11.15
C ALA A 111 6.34 -22.97 -11.74
N LEU A 112 5.19 -23.66 -11.80
CA LEU A 112 5.08 -25.03 -12.33
C LEU A 112 5.48 -25.15 -13.81
N ASP A 113 5.32 -24.08 -14.58
CA ASP A 113 5.75 -23.99 -15.99
C ASP A 113 7.25 -23.69 -16.15
N GLY A 114 8.00 -23.63 -15.04
CA GLY A 114 9.43 -23.34 -15.02
C GLY A 114 9.79 -21.85 -15.05
N TRP A 115 8.81 -20.94 -15.02
CA TRP A 115 9.11 -19.52 -14.88
C TRP A 115 9.80 -19.24 -13.53
N LYS A 116 10.82 -18.40 -13.56
CA LYS A 116 11.55 -17.94 -12.37
C LYS A 116 12.09 -16.53 -12.58
N PRO A 117 12.33 -15.78 -11.50
CA PRO A 117 12.93 -14.45 -11.61
C PRO A 117 14.38 -14.53 -12.12
N THR A 118 14.76 -13.53 -12.91
CA THR A 118 16.14 -13.37 -13.37
C THR A 118 17.04 -12.98 -12.19
N VAL A 119 18.05 -13.78 -11.92
CA VAL A 119 19.04 -13.52 -10.88
C VAL A 119 19.93 -12.35 -11.30
N GLY A 120 20.21 -11.43 -10.38
CA GLY A 120 21.09 -10.30 -10.61
C GLY A 120 21.72 -9.80 -9.31
N ARG A 121 22.52 -8.74 -9.41
CA ARG A 121 23.17 -8.12 -8.27
C ARG A 121 22.15 -7.39 -7.41
N ILE A 122 22.08 -7.71 -6.12
CA ILE A 122 21.25 -6.98 -5.16
C ILE A 122 21.89 -5.61 -4.90
N ILE A 123 21.16 -4.54 -5.20
CA ILE A 123 21.63 -3.16 -5.06
C ILE A 123 21.05 -2.45 -3.83
N GLN A 124 19.95 -2.97 -3.31
CA GLN A 124 19.32 -2.47 -2.08
C GLN A 124 18.47 -3.56 -1.43
N LYS A 125 18.48 -3.61 -0.10
CA LYS A 125 17.58 -4.46 0.69
C LYS A 125 17.19 -3.76 2.00
N ASN A 126 15.94 -3.98 2.43
CA ASN A 126 15.43 -3.44 3.69
C ASN A 126 14.27 -4.29 4.22
N VAL A 127 14.11 -4.34 5.54
CA VAL A 127 12.95 -4.97 6.18
C VAL A 127 11.94 -3.89 6.56
N THR A 128 10.69 -4.06 6.17
CA THR A 128 9.61 -3.11 6.43
C THR A 128 8.47 -3.82 7.16
N PRO A 129 8.22 -3.49 8.44
CA PRO A 129 7.08 -4.02 9.18
C PRO A 129 5.76 -3.67 8.51
N MET A 130 4.80 -4.60 8.54
CA MET A 130 3.49 -4.39 7.95
C MET A 130 2.48 -3.91 8.97
N ARG A 131 1.74 -2.86 8.61
CA ARG A 131 0.66 -2.32 9.43
C ARG A 131 -0.50 -1.77 8.60
N GLY A 132 -1.68 -1.76 9.19
CA GLY A 132 -2.79 -0.92 8.80
C GLY A 132 -2.99 0.17 9.86
N PHE A 133 -3.20 1.41 9.45
CA PHE A 133 -3.39 2.54 10.35
C PHE A 133 -4.39 3.53 9.76
N VAL A 134 -5.30 4.06 10.58
CA VAL A 134 -6.22 5.13 10.19
C VAL A 134 -6.42 6.07 11.37
N ALA A 135 -6.21 7.35 11.15
CA ALA A 135 -6.57 8.43 12.07
C ALA A 135 -7.87 9.10 11.61
N ALA A 136 -8.86 9.16 12.46
CA ALA A 136 -10.16 9.74 12.16
C ALA A 136 -10.62 10.71 13.28
N PRO A 137 -11.12 11.90 12.94
CA PRO A 137 -11.28 12.47 11.59
C PRO A 137 -9.94 12.90 10.97
N MET A 138 -9.90 13.02 9.64
CA MET A 138 -8.72 13.53 8.91
C MET A 138 -8.63 15.07 8.91
N ARG A 139 -9.50 15.73 9.68
CA ARG A 139 -9.53 17.19 9.84
C ARG A 139 -9.78 17.56 11.30
N HIS A 140 -9.06 18.56 11.78
CA HIS A 140 -9.33 19.23 13.04
C HIS A 140 -9.22 20.75 12.86
N GLY A 141 -10.36 21.43 12.89
CA GLY A 141 -10.40 22.87 12.62
C GLY A 141 -9.87 23.20 11.21
N ARG A 142 -8.73 23.90 11.16
CA ARG A 142 -8.05 24.30 9.93
C ARG A 142 -6.84 23.43 9.57
N LEU A 143 -6.60 22.36 10.33
CA LEU A 143 -5.59 21.34 10.05
C LEU A 143 -6.22 20.14 9.35
N PHE A 144 -5.66 19.74 8.22
CA PHE A 144 -6.06 18.57 7.44
C PHE A 144 -4.90 17.58 7.39
N LEU A 145 -5.16 16.30 7.58
CA LEU A 145 -4.19 15.21 7.45
C LEU A 145 -4.38 14.53 6.09
N ALA A 146 -3.29 14.23 5.38
CA ALA A 146 -3.32 13.57 4.10
C ALA A 146 -2.21 12.52 3.98
N GLY A 147 -2.47 11.45 3.24
CA GLY A 147 -1.51 10.36 3.04
C GLY A 147 -1.13 9.67 4.35
N ASP A 148 0.16 9.30 4.49
CA ASP A 148 0.65 8.54 5.65
C ASP A 148 0.52 9.30 6.99
N ALA A 149 0.31 10.61 6.97
CA ALA A 149 -0.06 11.36 8.16
C ALA A 149 -1.44 10.94 8.72
N ALA A 150 -2.36 10.51 7.85
CA ALA A 150 -3.72 10.09 8.20
C ALA A 150 -3.91 8.56 8.16
N HIS A 151 -3.31 7.87 7.21
CA HIS A 151 -3.57 6.43 7.02
C HIS A 151 -2.39 5.70 6.38
N ILE A 152 -2.20 4.45 6.78
CA ILE A 152 -1.31 3.48 6.14
C ILE A 152 -2.14 2.23 5.84
N VAL A 153 -2.03 1.72 4.62
CA VAL A 153 -2.62 0.44 4.21
C VAL A 153 -1.53 -0.60 4.04
N PRO A 154 -1.80 -1.88 4.30
CA PRO A 154 -0.86 -2.94 3.96
C PRO A 154 -0.44 -2.83 2.48
N PRO A 155 0.84 -2.94 2.14
CA PRO A 155 1.33 -2.68 0.78
C PRO A 155 0.86 -3.72 -0.25
N THR A 156 0.35 -4.87 0.19
CA THR A 156 -0.14 -5.96 -0.67
C THR A 156 -1.18 -5.50 -1.69
N GLY A 157 -2.05 -4.56 -1.33
CA GLY A 157 -3.06 -4.01 -2.24
C GLY A 157 -2.56 -2.87 -3.15
N ALA A 158 -1.32 -2.41 -3.01
CA ALA A 158 -0.72 -1.31 -3.76
C ALA A 158 -1.56 0.00 -3.77
N LYS A 159 -2.23 0.34 -2.65
CA LYS A 159 -3.20 1.46 -2.56
C LYS A 159 -2.67 2.74 -1.93
N GLY A 160 -1.54 2.69 -1.19
CA GLY A 160 -1.08 3.81 -0.36
C GLY A 160 -0.89 5.11 -1.14
N LEU A 161 -0.12 5.08 -2.23
CA LEU A 161 0.13 6.26 -3.06
C LEU A 161 -1.16 6.82 -3.69
N ASN A 162 -2.02 5.94 -4.20
CA ASN A 162 -3.28 6.35 -4.82
C ASN A 162 -4.24 7.01 -3.83
N LEU A 163 -4.28 6.54 -2.59
CA LEU A 163 -5.04 7.19 -1.51
C LEU A 163 -4.48 8.57 -1.20
N ALA A 164 -3.16 8.67 -0.99
CA ALA A 164 -2.51 9.95 -0.71
C ALA A 164 -2.75 10.98 -1.82
N ALA A 165 -2.63 10.59 -3.09
CA ALA A 165 -2.93 11.45 -4.23
C ALA A 165 -4.39 11.90 -4.26
N SER A 166 -5.32 11.02 -3.87
CA SER A 166 -6.75 11.35 -3.78
C SER A 166 -7.05 12.33 -2.66
N ASP A 167 -6.39 12.22 -1.52
CA ASP A 167 -6.52 13.17 -0.41
C ASP A 167 -6.06 14.56 -0.85
N VAL A 168 -4.89 14.62 -1.49
CA VAL A 168 -4.34 15.89 -2.01
C VAL A 168 -5.27 16.51 -3.03
N LEU A 169 -5.87 15.72 -3.92
CA LEU A 169 -6.84 16.21 -4.90
C LEU A 169 -8.09 16.78 -4.22
N ALA A 170 -8.62 16.10 -3.18
CA ALA A 170 -9.77 16.57 -2.41
C ALA A 170 -9.45 17.90 -1.70
N LEU A 171 -8.26 18.00 -1.07
CA LEU A 171 -7.81 19.24 -0.43
C LEU A 171 -7.63 20.39 -1.44
N ALA A 172 -6.98 20.12 -2.58
CA ALA A 172 -6.76 21.13 -3.62
C ALA A 172 -8.09 21.72 -4.12
N ARG A 173 -9.10 20.87 -4.34
CA ARG A 173 -10.47 21.33 -4.69
C ARG A 173 -11.11 22.13 -3.59
N GLY A 174 -11.00 21.68 -2.34
CA GLY A 174 -11.54 22.39 -1.20
C GLY A 174 -10.90 23.77 -1.02
N PHE A 175 -9.60 23.87 -1.13
CA PHE A 175 -8.89 25.15 -1.05
C PHE A 175 -9.23 26.05 -2.22
N LYS A 176 -9.27 25.51 -3.45
CA LYS A 176 -9.69 26.28 -4.63
C LYS A 176 -11.09 26.88 -4.43
N ALA A 177 -12.08 26.08 -4.04
CA ALA A 177 -13.44 26.54 -3.80
C ALA A 177 -13.51 27.60 -2.71
N PHE A 178 -12.74 27.43 -1.63
CA PHE A 178 -12.67 28.43 -0.55
C PHE A 178 -12.12 29.78 -1.04
N TYR A 179 -11.00 29.80 -1.77
CA TYR A 179 -10.38 31.05 -2.20
C TYR A 179 -11.09 31.71 -3.38
N GLU A 180 -11.74 30.96 -4.25
CA GLU A 180 -12.48 31.50 -5.40
C GLU A 180 -13.92 31.90 -5.08
N SER A 181 -14.60 31.14 -4.21
CA SER A 181 -16.05 31.27 -3.99
C SER A 181 -16.42 31.47 -2.52
N GLY A 182 -15.47 31.42 -1.59
CA GLY A 182 -15.72 31.56 -0.16
C GLY A 182 -16.44 30.35 0.47
N THR A 183 -16.62 29.23 -0.26
CA THR A 183 -17.35 28.06 0.25
C THR A 183 -16.44 27.09 1.01
N ASN A 184 -16.91 26.59 2.15
CA ASN A 184 -16.25 25.57 2.94
C ASN A 184 -16.78 24.15 2.68
N GLU A 185 -17.77 23.97 1.82
CA GLU A 185 -18.49 22.70 1.67
C GLU A 185 -17.55 21.51 1.43
N TRP A 186 -16.59 21.64 0.51
CA TRP A 186 -15.60 20.59 0.22
C TRP A 186 -14.68 20.31 1.41
N LEU A 187 -14.24 21.35 2.11
CA LEU A 187 -13.38 21.23 3.28
C LEU A 187 -14.13 20.60 4.46
N ASP A 188 -15.41 20.92 4.64
CA ASP A 188 -16.24 20.34 5.71
C ASP A 188 -16.49 18.86 5.48
N ARG A 189 -16.64 18.43 4.23
CA ARG A 189 -16.85 17.03 3.84
C ARG A 189 -15.55 16.23 3.64
N TYR A 190 -14.38 16.86 3.70
CA TYR A 190 -13.07 16.25 3.39
C TYR A 190 -12.85 14.91 4.10
N SER A 191 -13.00 14.93 5.43
CA SER A 191 -12.77 13.75 6.25
C SER A 191 -13.65 12.57 5.85
N ASP A 192 -14.95 12.80 5.66
CA ASP A 192 -15.92 11.76 5.33
C ASP A 192 -15.69 11.19 3.93
N LEU A 193 -15.34 12.05 2.97
CA LEU A 193 -15.04 11.65 1.60
C LEU A 193 -13.78 10.78 1.53
N CYS A 194 -12.70 11.20 2.21
CA CYS A 194 -11.44 10.47 2.20
C CYS A 194 -11.55 9.17 3.00
N LEU A 195 -12.14 9.18 4.21
CA LEU A 195 -12.26 8.00 5.05
C LEU A 195 -13.05 6.86 4.39
N ARG A 196 -14.11 7.17 3.62
CA ARG A 196 -14.83 6.12 2.86
C ARG A 196 -13.90 5.36 1.91
N ARG A 197 -13.00 6.05 1.22
CA ARG A 197 -12.01 5.45 0.31
C ARG A 197 -10.94 4.70 1.08
N VAL A 198 -10.45 5.30 2.16
CA VAL A 198 -9.44 4.67 3.04
C VAL A 198 -9.95 3.32 3.55
N TRP A 199 -11.19 3.24 4.05
CA TRP A 199 -11.74 1.99 4.57
C TRP A 199 -12.00 0.94 3.47
N ARG A 200 -12.37 1.34 2.25
CA ARG A 200 -12.44 0.42 1.11
C ARG A 200 -11.07 -0.16 0.79
N ALA A 201 -10.04 0.68 0.75
CA ALA A 201 -8.66 0.24 0.50
C ALA A 201 -8.10 -0.59 1.64
N GLN A 202 -8.38 -0.25 2.91
CA GLN A 202 -8.02 -1.06 4.08
C GLN A 202 -8.63 -2.47 3.99
N ARG A 203 -9.94 -2.56 3.69
CA ARG A 203 -10.61 -3.84 3.51
C ARG A 203 -9.92 -4.70 2.45
N PHE A 204 -9.69 -4.13 1.26
CA PHE A 204 -9.06 -4.86 0.16
C PHE A 204 -7.63 -5.26 0.49
N SER A 205 -6.80 -4.33 0.98
CA SER A 205 -5.40 -4.61 1.31
C SER A 205 -5.26 -5.62 2.44
N ALA A 206 -6.12 -5.54 3.47
CA ALA A 206 -6.14 -6.51 4.56
C ALA A 206 -6.56 -7.91 4.08
N TRP A 207 -7.55 -7.98 3.18
CA TRP A 207 -7.98 -9.24 2.58
C TRP A 207 -6.85 -9.85 1.73
N MET A 208 -6.24 -9.09 0.81
CA MET A 208 -5.08 -9.55 0.02
C MET A 208 -3.94 -10.04 0.91
N THR A 209 -3.66 -9.32 2.00
CA THR A 209 -2.63 -9.71 2.96
C THR A 209 -2.98 -11.05 3.60
N SER A 210 -4.23 -11.24 4.05
CA SER A 210 -4.66 -12.50 4.67
C SER A 210 -4.71 -13.66 3.67
N ALA A 211 -5.04 -13.40 2.41
CA ALA A 211 -5.10 -14.43 1.38
C ALA A 211 -3.71 -14.95 0.96
N LEU A 212 -2.69 -14.10 0.99
CA LEU A 212 -1.39 -14.41 0.41
C LEU A 212 -0.28 -14.69 1.43
N HIS A 213 -0.43 -14.24 2.68
CA HIS A 213 0.62 -14.39 3.69
C HIS A 213 0.35 -15.57 4.63
N ARG A 214 1.43 -16.08 5.18
CA ARG A 214 1.39 -17.10 6.23
C ARG A 214 1.41 -16.42 7.59
N PHE A 215 0.44 -16.78 8.44
CA PHE A 215 0.41 -16.32 9.82
C PHE A 215 1.03 -17.40 10.72
N PRO A 216 1.84 -17.01 11.71
CA PRO A 216 2.48 -17.98 12.60
C PRO A 216 1.51 -18.92 13.32
N ASP A 217 0.32 -18.39 13.67
CA ASP A 217 -0.70 -19.10 14.43
C ASP A 217 -1.70 -19.89 13.57
N ASP A 218 -1.52 -19.91 12.22
CA ASP A 218 -2.41 -20.64 11.32
C ASP A 218 -2.37 -22.15 11.59
N SER A 219 -3.54 -22.72 11.86
CA SER A 219 -3.73 -24.16 11.96
C SER A 219 -3.61 -24.86 10.59
N ALA A 220 -3.52 -26.18 10.59
CA ALA A 220 -3.58 -26.96 9.36
C ALA A 220 -4.91 -26.73 8.59
N PHE A 221 -6.01 -26.51 9.33
CA PHE A 221 -7.31 -26.18 8.75
C PHE A 221 -7.28 -24.83 8.04
N ASP A 222 -6.75 -23.78 8.68
CA ASP A 222 -6.65 -22.44 8.10
C ASP A 222 -5.83 -22.43 6.82
N ARG A 223 -4.74 -23.17 6.80
CA ARG A 223 -3.89 -23.34 5.60
C ARG A 223 -4.63 -24.00 4.44
N ARG A 224 -5.37 -25.09 4.71
CA ARG A 224 -6.16 -25.77 3.69
C ARG A 224 -7.27 -24.86 3.14
N ARG A 225 -7.93 -24.11 4.01
CA ARG A 225 -8.95 -23.13 3.61
C ARG A 225 -8.35 -22.02 2.76
N GLN A 226 -7.18 -21.47 3.14
CA GLN A 226 -6.49 -20.44 2.38
C GLN A 226 -6.14 -20.92 0.95
N VAL A 227 -5.63 -22.15 0.81
CA VAL A 227 -5.34 -22.74 -0.51
C VAL A 227 -6.63 -22.89 -1.34
N ALA A 228 -7.73 -23.34 -0.72
CA ALA A 228 -9.01 -23.45 -1.40
C ALA A 228 -9.59 -22.09 -1.84
N ASP A 229 -9.39 -21.04 -1.01
CA ASP A 229 -9.76 -19.67 -1.37
C ASP A 229 -8.95 -19.16 -2.58
N LEU A 230 -7.66 -19.45 -2.64
CA LEU A 230 -6.80 -19.11 -3.78
C LEU A 230 -7.17 -19.90 -5.04
N ASP A 231 -7.47 -21.19 -4.90
CA ASP A 231 -7.94 -22.04 -6.00
C ASP A 231 -9.27 -21.50 -6.58
N TYR A 232 -10.25 -21.16 -5.72
CA TYR A 232 -11.46 -20.50 -6.14
C TYR A 232 -11.19 -19.18 -6.87
N LEU A 233 -10.30 -18.36 -6.33
CA LEU A 233 -9.95 -17.06 -6.91
C LEU A 233 -9.37 -17.18 -8.32
N THR A 234 -8.59 -18.24 -8.59
CA THR A 234 -7.92 -18.45 -9.88
C THR A 234 -8.77 -19.20 -10.90
N ASN A 235 -9.83 -19.89 -10.48
CA ASN A 235 -10.68 -20.72 -11.33
C ASN A 235 -12.12 -20.19 -11.52
N SER A 236 -12.45 -19.04 -10.90
CA SER A 236 -13.77 -18.42 -11.04
C SER A 236 -13.68 -17.06 -11.72
N ASP A 237 -14.30 -16.90 -12.89
CA ASP A 237 -14.37 -15.62 -13.61
C ASP A 237 -14.97 -14.50 -12.75
N ALA A 238 -15.98 -14.82 -11.95
CA ALA A 238 -16.61 -13.87 -11.05
C ALA A 238 -15.64 -13.40 -9.95
N ALA A 239 -14.85 -14.31 -9.37
CA ALA A 239 -13.86 -14.00 -8.35
C ALA A 239 -12.69 -13.18 -8.93
N MET A 240 -12.19 -13.56 -10.11
CA MET A 240 -11.16 -12.80 -10.83
C MET A 240 -11.65 -11.41 -11.22
N THR A 241 -12.87 -11.26 -11.69
CA THR A 241 -13.48 -9.96 -12.02
C THR A 241 -13.57 -9.09 -10.75
N SER A 242 -14.08 -9.66 -9.66
CA SER A 242 -14.19 -8.95 -8.39
C SER A 242 -12.80 -8.51 -7.86
N LEU A 243 -11.78 -9.36 -7.98
CA LEU A 243 -10.41 -9.00 -7.64
C LEU A 243 -9.91 -7.84 -8.50
N ALA A 244 -10.09 -7.92 -9.81
CA ALA A 244 -9.66 -6.90 -10.76
C ALA A 244 -10.32 -5.54 -10.48
N GLU A 245 -11.64 -5.51 -10.26
CA GLU A 245 -12.37 -4.29 -9.88
C GLU A 245 -11.83 -3.66 -8.60
N GLN A 246 -11.56 -4.46 -7.59
CA GLN A 246 -11.01 -3.98 -6.32
C GLN A 246 -9.55 -3.54 -6.47
N TYR A 247 -8.79 -4.22 -7.32
CA TYR A 247 -7.39 -3.88 -7.58
C TYR A 247 -7.26 -2.58 -8.37
N VAL A 248 -8.07 -2.36 -9.39
CA VAL A 248 -8.16 -1.09 -10.12
C VAL A 248 -8.73 0.01 -9.20
N GLY A 249 -9.75 -0.32 -8.44
CA GLY A 249 -10.49 0.59 -7.57
C GLY A 249 -11.69 1.22 -8.28
N SER A 250 -12.69 1.57 -7.50
CA SER A 250 -13.88 2.26 -8.00
C SER A 250 -13.51 3.68 -8.48
N PRO A 251 -14.17 4.18 -9.53
CA PRO A 251 -14.06 5.59 -9.94
C PRO A 251 -14.25 6.49 -8.72
N SER A 252 -13.48 7.55 -8.63
CA SER A 252 -13.57 8.46 -7.51
C SER A 252 -14.88 9.25 -7.59
N GLU A 253 -15.61 9.37 -6.47
CA GLU A 253 -16.73 10.33 -6.34
C GLU A 253 -16.26 11.79 -6.55
N ILE A 254 -14.95 11.99 -6.51
CA ILE A 254 -14.25 13.15 -7.00
C ILE A 254 -14.05 12.90 -8.49
N ALA A 255 -15.08 13.12 -9.30
CA ALA A 255 -14.97 12.98 -10.73
C ALA A 255 -13.79 13.81 -11.24
N PHE A 256 -12.85 13.15 -11.92
CA PHE A 256 -11.93 13.84 -12.80
C PHE A 256 -12.77 14.38 -13.93
N GLU A 257 -13.25 15.63 -13.82
CA GLU A 257 -13.61 16.37 -15.00
C GLU A 257 -12.34 16.42 -15.85
N SER A 258 -12.39 15.66 -16.90
CA SER A 258 -11.45 15.47 -17.99
C SER A 258 -10.25 16.43 -18.00
N VAL A 259 -9.16 16.00 -17.38
CA VAL A 259 -7.83 16.27 -17.92
C VAL A 259 -7.53 15.05 -18.79
N GLY A 260 -7.50 15.26 -20.12
CA GLY A 260 -7.31 14.18 -21.09
C GLY A 260 -6.01 13.43 -20.84
N LEU A 261 -6.12 12.27 -20.23
CA LEU A 261 -5.08 11.26 -20.13
C LEU A 261 -5.48 10.09 -21.02
N PRO A 262 -4.54 9.48 -21.75
CA PRO A 262 -4.83 8.36 -22.64
C PRO A 262 -5.36 7.16 -21.86
N GLU A 263 -6.26 6.39 -22.49
CA GLU A 263 -6.81 5.13 -21.96
C GLU A 263 -5.68 4.17 -21.57
N GLN A 264 -5.78 3.64 -20.33
CA GLN A 264 -4.81 2.66 -19.84
C GLN A 264 -5.05 1.28 -20.45
N PRO A 265 -4.00 0.54 -20.83
CA PRO A 265 -4.14 -0.81 -21.34
C PRO A 265 -4.65 -1.77 -20.25
N THR A 266 -5.61 -2.60 -20.62
CA THR A 266 -6.16 -3.66 -19.78
C THR A 266 -5.11 -4.75 -19.57
N GLY A 267 -4.44 -4.74 -18.42
CA GLY A 267 -3.50 -5.78 -18.03
C GLY A 267 -4.21 -7.10 -17.67
N LYS A 268 -3.71 -8.20 -18.19
CA LYS A 268 -4.14 -9.54 -17.79
C LYS A 268 -3.39 -9.96 -16.51
N PHE A 269 -4.12 -10.42 -15.49
CA PHE A 269 -3.52 -10.99 -14.28
C PHE A 269 -3.24 -12.48 -14.47
N ARG A 270 -2.03 -12.93 -14.10
CA ARG A 270 -1.73 -14.35 -13.86
C ARG A 270 -1.45 -14.57 -12.37
N LEU A 271 -2.27 -15.42 -11.76
CA LEU A 271 -2.02 -15.95 -10.42
C LEU A 271 -1.53 -17.39 -10.62
N GLY A 272 -0.28 -17.67 -10.23
CA GLY A 272 0.26 -19.02 -10.19
C GLY A 272 0.22 -19.54 -8.75
N ALA A 273 -0.53 -20.61 -8.49
CA ALA A 273 -0.46 -21.36 -7.25
C ALA A 273 0.35 -22.64 -7.51
N SER A 274 1.49 -22.81 -6.85
CA SER A 274 2.15 -24.10 -6.76
C SER A 274 1.58 -24.85 -5.56
N VAL A 275 0.74 -25.83 -5.82
CA VAL A 275 0.30 -26.81 -4.83
C VAL A 275 1.20 -28.03 -5.02
N GLY A 276 2.14 -28.24 -4.08
CA GLY A 276 2.89 -29.46 -3.92
C GLY A 276 2.25 -30.37 -2.87
#